data_12f6ad5622925fb00431ca1cca0d43b4
#
_entry.id   12f6ad5622925fb00431ca1cca0d43b4
#
_cell.length_a   1.000
_cell.length_b   1.000
_cell.length_c   1.000
_cell.angle_alpha   90.00
_cell.angle_beta   90.00
_cell.angle_gamma   90.00
#
_symmetry.space_group_name_H-M   'P 1'
#
loop_
_entity.id
_entity.type
_entity.pdbx_description
1 polymer ?
#
loop_
_entity_poly.entity_id
_entity_poly.type
_entity_poly.pdbx_seq_one_letter_code
_entity_poly.pdbx_strand_id
1 'polypeptide(L)'
;MHTHRSNQTWVLGLAILLSGLSAACNKEPIGPTGPDPALLMNTTELRSLFTGATTTAPNNRKITGIVISDKSTGNLNGQNIYLQQGTGKAGICVRFTAAHAFNLGDSIDVEISGQEISEYRGLLQVNNVPLSYANLVAPGKSITPRVATIADINTNYEAWESTLVQIVNLTSINGGGTGGTWSGSVNIADATGSLIVYTSSFAGFASTAYPTNAQWVTGYLSPFNTTKQLAIRSAADAN
;
A
#
# COMPACT_ATOMS: atom_id res chain seq x y z
N MET A 1 76.57 -73.39 -3.41
CA MET A 1 78.00 -73.03 -3.29
C MET A 1 78.06 -71.54 -2.99
N HIS A 2 78.70 -71.15 -1.88
CA HIS A 2 79.03 -69.84 -1.37
C HIS A 2 77.94 -68.83 -0.96
N THR A 3 77.63 -68.84 0.23
CA THR A 3 77.71 -67.88 1.36
C THR A 3 78.34 -66.52 1.09
N HIS A 4 77.69 -65.44 1.44
CA HIS A 4 78.35 -64.44 2.29
C HIS A 4 77.37 -63.64 3.12
N ARG A 5 77.55 -63.62 4.37
CA ARG A 5 76.97 -62.76 5.45
C ARG A 5 77.57 -61.34 5.33
N SER A 6 76.88 -60.37 5.75
CA SER A 6 77.33 -59.40 6.75
C SER A 6 76.42 -58.25 7.03
N ASN A 7 76.02 -58.24 8.20
CA ASN A 7 76.08 -57.18 9.23
C ASN A 7 75.14 -56.00 9.17
N GLN A 8 74.35 -56.03 10.20
CA GLN A 8 73.48 -54.92 10.66
C GLN A 8 74.31 -53.74 11.14
N THR A 9 73.76 -52.54 10.94
CA THR A 9 73.99 -51.42 11.84
C THR A 9 72.67 -50.66 12.01
N TRP A 10 72.20 -50.68 13.24
CA TRP A 10 71.04 -49.95 13.71
C TRP A 10 71.47 -48.50 13.95
N VAL A 11 70.81 -47.55 13.31
CA VAL A 11 70.87 -46.11 13.66
C VAL A 11 69.47 -45.70 14.13
N LEU A 12 69.38 -45.50 15.46
CA LEU A 12 68.18 -44.82 16.01
C LEU A 12 68.12 -43.38 15.55
N GLY A 13 67.21 -43.08 14.69
CA GLY A 13 66.86 -41.71 14.35
C GLY A 13 65.66 -41.28 15.21
N LEU A 14 65.84 -40.33 16.06
CA LEU A 14 64.86 -39.67 16.89
C LEU A 14 64.01 -38.76 16.01
N ALA A 15 62.77 -39.16 15.68
CA ALA A 15 61.82 -38.36 14.97
C ALA A 15 61.11 -37.39 15.94
N ILE A 16 61.46 -36.10 15.86
CA ILE A 16 60.71 -35.02 16.54
C ILE A 16 59.48 -34.73 15.72
N LEU A 17 58.30 -35.11 16.28
CA LEU A 17 57.01 -34.67 15.74
C LEU A 17 56.81 -33.18 16.10
N LEU A 18 56.99 -32.29 15.15
CA LEU A 18 56.43 -30.94 15.21
C LEU A 18 54.94 -31.01 14.85
N SER A 19 54.07 -31.01 15.88
CA SER A 19 52.64 -30.77 15.74
C SER A 19 52.43 -29.28 15.45
N GLY A 20 52.31 -28.95 14.15
CA GLY A 20 51.87 -27.63 13.71
C GLY A 20 50.37 -27.46 14.05
N LEU A 21 50.07 -26.62 15.05
CA LEU A 21 48.70 -26.08 15.21
C LEU A 21 48.41 -25.16 14.04
N SER A 22 47.70 -25.65 13.03
CA SER A 22 47.04 -24.79 12.05
C SER A 22 45.81 -24.17 12.73
N ALA A 23 45.94 -22.93 13.22
CA ALA A 23 44.81 -22.11 13.58
C ALA A 23 44.02 -21.82 12.29
N ALA A 24 43.00 -22.62 12.02
CA ALA A 24 41.99 -22.29 11.03
C ALA A 24 41.23 -21.06 11.53
N CYS A 25 41.58 -19.89 11.02
CA CYS A 25 40.70 -18.73 11.11
C CYS A 25 39.39 -19.09 10.38
N ASN A 26 38.41 -19.55 11.09
CA ASN A 26 37.04 -19.54 10.66
C ASN A 26 36.63 -18.05 10.48
N LYS A 27 36.87 -17.51 9.30
CA LYS A 27 36.23 -16.25 8.89
C LYS A 27 34.76 -16.60 8.73
N GLU A 28 33.95 -16.24 9.71
CA GLU A 28 32.49 -16.24 9.56
C GLU A 28 32.17 -15.49 8.26
N PRO A 29 31.27 -16.01 7.41
CA PRO A 29 30.86 -15.26 6.24
C PRO A 29 30.24 -13.95 6.75
N ILE A 30 30.88 -12.83 6.40
CA ILE A 30 30.30 -11.50 6.63
C ILE A 30 29.02 -11.50 5.82
N GLY A 31 27.90 -11.64 6.50
CA GLY A 31 26.57 -11.43 5.91
C GLY A 31 26.51 -10.06 5.25
N PRO A 32 25.55 -9.81 4.36
CA PRO A 32 25.43 -8.56 3.64
C PRO A 32 25.44 -7.38 4.64
N THR A 33 26.43 -6.49 4.49
CA THR A 33 26.65 -5.30 5.34
C THR A 33 25.71 -4.15 4.99
N GLY A 34 24.56 -4.44 4.37
CA GLY A 34 23.50 -3.49 4.13
C GLY A 34 22.54 -3.40 5.32
N PRO A 35 21.79 -2.32 5.47
CA PRO A 35 20.71 -2.26 6.44
C PRO A 35 19.75 -3.43 6.21
N ASP A 36 19.25 -4.04 7.29
CA ASP A 36 18.26 -5.09 7.21
C ASP A 36 17.04 -4.61 6.40
N PRO A 37 16.48 -5.45 5.51
CA PRO A 37 15.34 -5.05 4.72
C PRO A 37 14.15 -4.69 5.62
N ALA A 38 13.45 -3.61 5.29
CA ALA A 38 12.31 -3.14 6.09
C ALA A 38 11.25 -4.24 6.24
N LEU A 39 10.81 -4.45 7.48
CA LEU A 39 9.81 -5.46 7.84
C LEU A 39 8.42 -5.02 7.41
N LEU A 40 7.64 -5.96 6.89
CA LEU A 40 6.26 -5.70 6.50
C LEU A 40 5.40 -5.38 7.72
N MET A 41 4.68 -4.27 7.65
CA MET A 41 3.68 -3.84 8.62
C MET A 41 2.28 -3.99 8.03
N ASN A 42 1.34 -4.48 8.84
CA ASN A 42 -0.05 -4.56 8.45
C ASN A 42 -0.67 -3.15 8.43
N THR A 43 -1.48 -2.84 7.41
CA THR A 43 -2.12 -1.53 7.28
C THR A 43 -3.09 -1.23 8.44
N THR A 44 -3.76 -2.24 9.01
CA THR A 44 -4.59 -2.06 10.21
C THR A 44 -3.75 -1.65 11.42
N GLU A 45 -2.59 -2.28 11.61
CA GLU A 45 -1.63 -1.93 12.66
C GLU A 45 -1.09 -0.50 12.45
N LEU A 46 -0.71 -0.15 11.20
CA LEU A 46 -0.27 1.20 10.87
C LEU A 46 -1.33 2.24 11.24
N ARG A 47 -2.60 2.02 10.85
CA ARG A 47 -3.70 2.93 11.16
C ARG A 47 -3.93 3.08 12.66
N SER A 48 -3.75 2.01 13.45
CA SER A 48 -3.91 2.04 14.91
C SER A 48 -2.87 2.88 15.66
N LEU A 49 -1.77 3.26 15.00
CA LEU A 49 -0.79 4.18 15.58
C LEU A 49 -1.33 5.61 15.72
N PHE A 50 -2.30 5.98 14.88
CA PHE A 50 -2.96 7.27 14.98
C PHE A 50 -4.08 7.21 16.02
N THR A 51 -3.93 7.98 17.09
CA THR A 51 -4.90 8.06 18.20
C THR A 51 -5.51 9.45 18.33
N GLY A 52 -5.63 10.17 17.20
CA GLY A 52 -6.16 11.54 17.16
C GLY A 52 -5.09 12.63 17.19
N ALA A 53 -3.82 12.28 17.22
CA ALA A 53 -2.69 13.21 17.15
C ALA A 53 -1.64 12.72 16.15
N THR A 54 -0.98 13.64 15.48
CA THR A 54 0.15 13.35 14.58
C THR A 54 1.18 12.48 15.28
N THR A 55 1.60 11.39 14.63
CA THR A 55 2.62 10.46 15.11
C THR A 55 3.54 10.06 13.94
N THR A 56 4.46 9.15 14.17
CA THR A 56 5.37 8.63 13.14
C THR A 56 5.32 7.11 13.09
N ALA A 57 5.48 6.57 11.89
CA ALA A 57 5.65 5.14 11.72
C ALA A 57 6.96 4.66 12.39
N PRO A 58 6.99 3.45 12.98
CA PRO A 58 8.21 2.89 13.55
C PRO A 58 9.30 2.71 12.48
N ASN A 59 10.56 2.77 12.93
CA ASN A 59 11.69 2.50 12.03
C ASN A 59 11.68 1.07 11.50
N ASN A 60 12.35 0.88 10.37
CA ASN A 60 12.49 -0.41 9.68
C ASN A 60 11.14 -1.06 9.36
N ARG A 61 10.20 -0.28 8.81
CA ARG A 61 8.86 -0.74 8.40
C ARG A 61 8.54 -0.34 6.97
N LYS A 62 7.87 -1.25 6.27
CA LYS A 62 7.21 -1.01 4.98
C LYS A 62 5.79 -1.54 5.00
N ILE A 63 4.97 -1.01 4.13
CA ILE A 63 3.64 -1.55 3.81
C ILE A 63 3.64 -2.05 2.36
N THR A 64 2.76 -2.99 2.06
CA THR A 64 2.46 -3.42 0.69
C THR A 64 0.97 -3.26 0.44
N GLY A 65 0.60 -2.94 -0.78
CA GLY A 65 -0.81 -2.82 -1.16
C GLY A 65 -1.00 -2.71 -2.66
N ILE A 66 -2.24 -2.82 -3.08
CA ILE A 66 -2.67 -2.63 -4.46
C ILE A 66 -3.21 -1.21 -4.58
N VAL A 67 -2.79 -0.50 -5.60
CA VAL A 67 -3.28 0.84 -5.94
C VAL A 67 -4.75 0.74 -6.38
N ILE A 68 -5.64 1.37 -5.63
CA ILE A 68 -7.08 1.40 -5.90
C ILE A 68 -7.55 2.74 -6.46
N SER A 69 -6.71 3.76 -6.49
CA SER A 69 -6.97 5.09 -7.06
C SER A 69 -6.38 5.21 -8.46
N ASP A 70 -6.97 6.09 -9.27
CA ASP A 70 -6.47 6.39 -10.62
C ASP A 70 -6.15 7.88 -10.77
N LYS A 71 -4.85 8.21 -10.76
CA LYS A 71 -4.39 9.60 -10.94
C LYS A 71 -4.49 10.08 -12.39
N SER A 72 -4.58 9.16 -13.37
CA SER A 72 -4.58 9.51 -14.79
C SER A 72 -5.83 10.30 -15.20
N THR A 73 -6.90 10.14 -14.43
CA THR A 73 -8.19 10.82 -14.66
C THR A 73 -8.23 12.24 -14.08
N GLY A 74 -7.26 12.64 -13.25
CA GLY A 74 -7.21 13.98 -12.64
C GLY A 74 -8.18 14.18 -11.47
N ASN A 75 -8.88 13.14 -11.02
CA ASN A 75 -9.74 13.21 -9.84
C ASN A 75 -8.95 13.14 -8.52
N LEU A 76 -7.66 12.96 -8.58
CA LEU A 76 -6.75 12.82 -7.46
C LEU A 76 -5.50 13.67 -7.68
N ASN A 77 -4.97 14.29 -6.61
CA ASN A 77 -3.66 14.92 -6.68
C ASN A 77 -2.58 13.87 -7.00
N GLY A 78 -1.71 14.16 -7.97
CA GLY A 78 -0.70 13.22 -8.45
C GLY A 78 0.37 12.79 -7.43
N GLN A 79 0.42 13.42 -6.26
CA GLN A 79 1.26 13.00 -5.13
C GLN A 79 0.56 11.98 -4.23
N ASN A 80 -0.76 11.84 -4.31
CA ASN A 80 -1.54 10.96 -3.46
C ASN A 80 -1.81 9.63 -4.15
N ILE A 81 -1.79 8.56 -3.38
CA ILE A 81 -2.14 7.22 -3.81
C ILE A 81 -2.94 6.52 -2.72
N TYR A 82 -3.97 5.79 -3.08
CA TYR A 82 -4.72 4.95 -2.15
C TYR A 82 -4.29 3.51 -2.33
N LEU A 83 -3.78 2.92 -1.26
CA LEU A 83 -3.31 1.55 -1.21
C LEU A 83 -4.24 0.72 -0.35
N GLN A 84 -4.71 -0.40 -0.87
CA GLN A 84 -5.45 -1.38 -0.10
C GLN A 84 -4.67 -2.69 -0.04
N GLN A 85 -4.50 -3.26 1.14
CA GLN A 85 -3.64 -4.43 1.37
C GLN A 85 -4.17 -5.73 0.73
N GLY A 86 -5.43 -5.73 0.30
CA GLY A 86 -6.11 -6.84 -0.38
C GLY A 86 -7.62 -6.73 -0.25
N THR A 87 -8.36 -7.60 -0.92
CA THR A 87 -9.83 -7.65 -0.82
C THR A 87 -10.27 -7.79 0.64
N GLY A 88 -11.14 -6.89 1.10
CA GLY A 88 -11.63 -6.86 2.49
C GLY A 88 -10.62 -6.41 3.54
N LYS A 89 -9.39 -6.07 3.15
CA LYS A 89 -8.34 -5.57 4.06
C LYS A 89 -8.38 -4.05 4.16
N ALA A 90 -7.68 -3.51 5.16
CA ALA A 90 -7.55 -2.08 5.35
C ALA A 90 -6.80 -1.40 4.21
N GLY A 91 -7.13 -0.12 4.00
CA GLY A 91 -6.45 0.78 3.09
C GLY A 91 -5.84 1.98 3.81
N ILE A 92 -5.00 2.70 3.11
CA ILE A 92 -4.37 3.94 3.59
C ILE A 92 -4.07 4.86 2.40
N CYS A 93 -4.20 6.16 2.60
CA CYS A 93 -3.66 7.14 1.68
C CYS A 93 -2.18 7.36 1.97
N VAL A 94 -1.34 7.31 0.94
CA VAL A 94 0.07 7.70 1.03
C VAL A 94 0.27 8.96 0.20
N ARG A 95 0.87 9.99 0.80
CA ARG A 95 1.23 11.22 0.13
C ARG A 95 2.75 11.27 -0.07
N PHE A 96 3.15 11.23 -1.32
CA PHE A 96 4.55 11.35 -1.71
C PHE A 96 5.02 12.81 -1.78
N THR A 97 6.32 13.01 -1.70
CA THR A 97 6.96 14.33 -1.85
C THR A 97 6.93 14.84 -3.30
N ALA A 98 6.68 13.96 -4.27
CA ALA A 98 6.56 14.27 -5.69
C ALA A 98 5.44 13.44 -6.35
N ALA A 99 5.02 13.83 -7.55
CA ALA A 99 4.04 13.07 -8.33
C ALA A 99 4.61 11.68 -8.69
N HIS A 100 3.82 10.63 -8.43
CA HIS A 100 4.21 9.24 -8.68
C HIS A 100 3.83 8.77 -10.10
N ALA A 101 4.43 7.65 -10.54
CA ALA A 101 4.14 7.03 -11.84
C ALA A 101 3.27 5.76 -11.74
N PHE A 102 2.92 5.31 -10.53
CA PHE A 102 2.13 4.09 -10.33
C PHE A 102 0.73 4.22 -10.92
N ASN A 103 0.20 3.12 -11.41
CA ASN A 103 -1.12 3.03 -12.06
C ASN A 103 -2.12 2.27 -11.18
N LEU A 104 -3.39 2.43 -11.48
CA LEU A 104 -4.45 1.59 -10.92
C LEU A 104 -4.13 0.10 -11.14
N GLY A 105 -4.18 -0.69 -10.08
CA GLY A 105 -3.87 -2.10 -10.11
C GLY A 105 -2.39 -2.46 -9.91
N ASP A 106 -1.49 -1.48 -9.76
CA ASP A 106 -0.12 -1.78 -9.36
C ASP A 106 -0.08 -2.27 -7.91
N SER A 107 0.61 -3.37 -7.67
CA SER A 107 1.03 -3.78 -6.32
C SER A 107 2.36 -3.13 -6.03
N ILE A 108 2.45 -2.36 -4.95
CA ILE A 108 3.67 -1.64 -4.58
C ILE A 108 4.05 -1.90 -3.13
N ASP A 109 5.34 -1.86 -2.85
CA ASP A 109 5.90 -1.73 -1.51
C ASP A 109 6.22 -0.26 -1.25
N VAL A 110 5.95 0.22 -0.04
CA VAL A 110 6.30 1.57 0.39
C VAL A 110 6.99 1.50 1.74
N GLU A 111 8.24 1.93 1.81
CA GLU A 111 8.93 2.13 3.07
C GLU A 111 8.33 3.33 3.80
N ILE A 112 7.97 3.12 5.06
CA ILE A 112 7.28 4.12 5.87
C ILE A 112 8.07 4.49 7.13
N SER A 113 9.30 3.98 7.27
CA SER A 113 10.15 4.20 8.44
C SER A 113 10.26 5.67 8.80
N GLY A 114 9.81 6.06 10.01
CA GLY A 114 9.86 7.43 10.51
C GLY A 114 8.96 8.42 9.77
N GLN A 115 8.11 7.98 8.83
CA GLN A 115 7.21 8.86 8.11
C GLN A 115 6.06 9.32 9.01
N GLU A 116 5.60 10.55 8.77
CA GLU A 116 4.51 11.16 9.51
C GLU A 116 3.18 10.44 9.20
N ILE A 117 2.42 10.17 10.26
CA ILE A 117 1.04 9.67 10.20
C ILE A 117 0.16 10.76 10.79
N SER A 118 -0.68 11.38 9.98
CA SER A 118 -1.58 12.44 10.41
C SER A 118 -2.83 12.49 9.53
N GLU A 119 -3.84 13.20 10.00
CA GLU A 119 -5.03 13.49 9.19
C GLU A 119 -4.85 14.81 8.44
N TYR A 120 -5.20 14.78 7.17
CA TYR A 120 -5.43 15.98 6.39
C TYR A 120 -6.90 16.06 6.02
N ARG A 121 -7.61 17.04 6.61
CA ARG A 121 -9.05 17.23 6.41
C ARG A 121 -9.86 15.96 6.67
N GLY A 122 -9.55 15.26 7.75
CA GLY A 122 -10.24 14.03 8.16
C GLY A 122 -9.76 12.76 7.46
N LEU A 123 -8.90 12.84 6.45
CA LEU A 123 -8.31 11.69 5.77
C LEU A 123 -7.00 11.28 6.43
N LEU A 124 -6.91 10.08 6.97
CA LEU A 124 -5.69 9.54 7.53
C LEU A 124 -4.67 9.23 6.44
N GLN A 125 -3.47 9.77 6.58
CA GLN A 125 -2.40 9.65 5.59
C GLN A 125 -1.06 9.28 6.22
N VAL A 126 -0.22 8.59 5.43
CA VAL A 126 1.23 8.60 5.63
C VAL A 126 1.79 9.71 4.76
N ASN A 127 2.38 10.71 5.38
CA ASN A 127 2.76 11.96 4.72
C ASN A 127 4.27 12.04 4.43
N ASN A 128 4.60 12.92 3.48
CA ASN A 128 5.97 13.30 3.13
C ASN A 128 6.86 12.12 2.73
N VAL A 129 6.27 11.04 2.21
CA VAL A 129 7.01 9.84 1.81
C VAL A 129 7.88 10.15 0.58
N PRO A 130 9.20 10.02 0.64
CA PRO A 130 10.05 10.15 -0.54
C PRO A 130 9.59 9.18 -1.64
N LEU A 131 9.50 9.64 -2.88
CA LEU A 131 9.05 8.76 -3.97
C LEU A 131 9.98 7.56 -4.18
N SER A 132 11.28 7.70 -3.84
CA SER A 132 12.26 6.62 -3.87
C SER A 132 12.01 5.49 -2.85
N TYR A 133 11.11 5.71 -1.90
CA TYR A 133 10.71 4.70 -0.91
C TYR A 133 9.63 3.75 -1.44
N ALA A 134 9.08 4.03 -2.62
CA ALA A 134 8.05 3.20 -3.23
C ALA A 134 8.60 2.42 -4.42
N ASN A 135 8.32 1.11 -4.45
CA ASN A 135 8.76 0.21 -5.49
C ASN A 135 7.59 -0.59 -6.06
N LEU A 136 7.54 -0.70 -7.40
CA LEU A 136 6.60 -1.57 -8.08
C LEU A 136 6.98 -3.04 -7.82
N VAL A 137 6.03 -3.81 -7.27
CA VAL A 137 6.18 -5.25 -7.05
C VAL A 137 5.61 -6.03 -8.24
N ALA A 138 4.39 -5.70 -8.67
CA ALA A 138 3.74 -6.32 -9.81
C ALA A 138 2.60 -5.44 -10.34
N PRO A 139 2.44 -5.30 -11.66
CA PRO A 139 1.31 -4.60 -12.26
C PRO A 139 0.05 -5.49 -12.37
N GLY A 140 -1.08 -4.87 -12.71
CA GLY A 140 -2.30 -5.56 -13.17
C GLY A 140 -3.01 -6.38 -12.10
N LYS A 141 -2.88 -6.02 -10.83
CA LYS A 141 -3.64 -6.62 -9.73
C LYS A 141 -5.02 -5.98 -9.61
N SER A 142 -5.96 -6.69 -9.03
CA SER A 142 -7.30 -6.20 -8.77
C SER A 142 -7.70 -6.44 -7.32
N ILE A 143 -8.62 -5.60 -6.84
CA ILE A 143 -9.31 -5.77 -5.56
C ILE A 143 -10.79 -5.89 -5.88
N THR A 144 -11.44 -6.90 -5.36
CA THR A 144 -12.89 -7.01 -5.39
C THR A 144 -13.46 -5.94 -4.45
N PRO A 145 -14.30 -5.01 -4.93
CA PRO A 145 -14.95 -4.03 -4.07
C PRO A 145 -15.77 -4.71 -2.97
N ARG A 146 -15.82 -4.11 -1.80
CA ARG A 146 -16.78 -4.50 -0.77
C ARG A 146 -18.17 -4.05 -1.19
N VAL A 147 -19.08 -4.98 -1.45
CA VAL A 147 -20.49 -4.65 -1.64
C VAL A 147 -21.11 -4.31 -0.29
N ALA A 148 -21.72 -3.12 -0.18
CA ALA A 148 -22.27 -2.62 1.07
C ALA A 148 -23.43 -1.65 0.81
N THR A 149 -24.32 -1.52 1.78
CA THR A 149 -25.32 -0.47 1.83
C THR A 149 -24.70 0.85 2.30
N ILE A 150 -25.38 1.97 2.04
CA ILE A 150 -24.90 3.28 2.53
C ILE A 150 -24.94 3.31 4.08
N ALA A 151 -25.91 2.65 4.73
CA ALA A 151 -25.91 2.54 6.20
C ALA A 151 -24.69 1.78 6.73
N ASP A 152 -24.29 0.66 6.09
CA ASP A 152 -23.08 -0.08 6.46
C ASP A 152 -21.84 0.78 6.31
N ILE A 153 -21.73 1.53 5.20
CA ILE A 153 -20.62 2.45 4.96
C ILE A 153 -20.59 3.53 6.04
N ASN A 154 -21.73 4.16 6.33
CA ASN A 154 -21.81 5.21 7.35
C ASN A 154 -21.44 4.71 8.75
N THR A 155 -21.80 3.47 9.07
CA THR A 155 -21.48 2.84 10.37
C THR A 155 -20.00 2.50 10.48
N ASN A 156 -19.38 2.03 9.39
CA ASN A 156 -18.01 1.53 9.39
C ASN A 156 -17.02 2.47 8.71
N TYR A 157 -17.37 3.74 8.49
CA TYR A 157 -16.62 4.64 7.61
C TYR A 157 -15.13 4.73 7.96
N GLU A 158 -14.82 4.94 9.23
CA GLU A 158 -13.44 5.05 9.73
C GLU A 158 -12.63 3.76 9.51
N ALA A 159 -13.27 2.60 9.72
CA ALA A 159 -12.62 1.31 9.53
C ALA A 159 -12.41 0.97 8.04
N TRP A 160 -13.27 1.51 7.16
CA TRP A 160 -13.23 1.25 5.72
C TRP A 160 -12.67 2.42 4.91
N GLU A 161 -12.29 3.51 5.55
CA GLU A 161 -11.63 4.63 4.89
C GLU A 161 -10.43 4.14 4.05
N SER A 162 -10.24 4.74 2.88
CA SER A 162 -9.21 4.35 1.92
C SER A 162 -9.36 2.92 1.36
N THR A 163 -10.55 2.32 1.41
CA THR A 163 -10.85 1.02 0.79
C THR A 163 -11.86 1.15 -0.33
N LEU A 164 -11.84 0.18 -1.25
CA LEU A 164 -12.74 0.11 -2.39
C LEU A 164 -14.08 -0.52 -1.97
N VAL A 165 -15.16 0.21 -2.22
CA VAL A 165 -16.53 -0.23 -1.95
C VAL A 165 -17.38 -0.14 -3.22
N GLN A 166 -18.45 -0.94 -3.27
CA GLN A 166 -19.50 -0.85 -4.28
C GLN A 166 -20.86 -0.76 -3.60
N ILE A 167 -21.61 0.28 -3.93
CA ILE A 167 -22.98 0.46 -3.50
C ILE A 167 -23.87 0.00 -4.65
N VAL A 168 -24.82 -0.87 -4.37
CA VAL A 168 -25.78 -1.44 -5.34
C VAL A 168 -27.22 -1.04 -5.00
N ASN A 169 -28.14 -1.24 -5.94
CA ASN A 169 -29.55 -0.93 -5.76
C ASN A 169 -29.78 0.55 -5.40
N LEU A 170 -29.11 1.44 -6.11
CA LEU A 170 -29.32 2.88 -5.97
C LEU A 170 -30.76 3.24 -6.26
N THR A 171 -31.32 4.11 -5.45
CA THR A 171 -32.70 4.64 -5.60
C THR A 171 -32.70 6.03 -6.21
N SER A 172 -31.61 6.77 -6.08
CA SER A 172 -31.44 8.07 -6.72
C SER A 172 -29.98 8.47 -6.90
N ILE A 173 -29.75 9.32 -7.88
CA ILE A 173 -28.50 10.04 -8.13
C ILE A 173 -28.86 11.45 -8.57
N ASN A 174 -28.28 12.48 -7.93
CA ASN A 174 -28.63 13.88 -8.23
C ASN A 174 -27.51 14.84 -7.77
N GLY A 175 -27.60 16.11 -8.18
CA GLY A 175 -26.61 17.14 -7.87
C GLY A 175 -25.49 17.20 -8.89
N GLY A 176 -24.28 17.53 -8.45
CA GLY A 176 -23.12 17.69 -9.33
C GLY A 176 -23.15 19.00 -10.14
N GLY A 177 -22.45 19.00 -11.27
CA GLY A 177 -22.38 20.14 -12.18
C GLY A 177 -23.64 20.35 -13.00
N THR A 178 -23.67 21.46 -13.74
CA THR A 178 -24.80 21.80 -14.63
C THR A 178 -25.12 20.65 -15.59
N GLY A 179 -26.42 20.33 -15.72
CA GLY A 179 -26.87 19.25 -16.60
C GLY A 179 -26.70 17.83 -16.03
N GLY A 180 -26.45 17.69 -14.73
CA GLY A 180 -26.30 16.37 -14.10
C GLY A 180 -24.98 15.69 -14.46
N THR A 181 -23.86 16.40 -14.28
CA THR A 181 -22.52 15.90 -14.54
C THR A 181 -21.80 15.52 -13.23
N TRP A 182 -20.72 14.76 -13.35
CA TRP A 182 -19.95 14.30 -12.18
C TRP A 182 -19.25 15.43 -11.40
N SER A 183 -19.06 16.61 -11.97
CA SER A 183 -18.32 17.70 -11.33
C SER A 183 -18.91 18.11 -9.98
N GLY A 184 -18.07 18.13 -8.95
CA GLY A 184 -18.47 18.54 -7.59
C GLY A 184 -19.10 17.40 -6.80
N SER A 185 -20.11 17.74 -5.98
CA SER A 185 -20.78 16.81 -5.07
C SER A 185 -22.04 16.23 -5.72
N VAL A 186 -21.99 14.97 -6.05
CA VAL A 186 -23.16 14.19 -6.52
C VAL A 186 -23.68 13.40 -5.34
N ASN A 187 -24.97 13.55 -5.03
CA ASN A 187 -25.63 12.78 -3.98
C ASN A 187 -26.20 11.49 -4.57
N ILE A 188 -25.80 10.36 -4.00
CA ILE A 188 -26.37 9.04 -4.28
C ILE A 188 -27.15 8.54 -3.08
N ALA A 189 -28.21 7.79 -3.32
CA ALA A 189 -28.98 7.15 -2.24
C ALA A 189 -29.34 5.71 -2.61
N ASP A 190 -29.42 4.88 -1.57
CA ASP A 190 -30.07 3.57 -1.58
C ASP A 190 -31.27 3.57 -0.60
N ALA A 191 -31.89 2.44 -0.36
CA ALA A 191 -32.98 2.33 0.61
C ALA A 191 -32.58 2.62 2.07
N THR A 192 -31.26 2.72 2.37
CA THR A 192 -30.74 2.80 3.73
C THR A 192 -30.15 4.17 4.08
N GLY A 193 -29.92 5.04 3.07
CA GLY A 193 -29.38 6.38 3.31
C GLY A 193 -28.86 7.07 2.07
N SER A 194 -28.04 8.10 2.29
CA SER A 194 -27.39 8.85 1.22
C SER A 194 -25.90 9.04 1.50
N LEU A 195 -25.12 9.21 0.41
CA LEU A 195 -23.68 9.43 0.46
C LEU A 195 -23.29 10.40 -0.65
N ILE A 196 -22.26 11.19 -0.42
CA ILE A 196 -21.68 12.07 -1.45
C ILE A 196 -20.64 11.32 -2.27
N VAL A 197 -20.76 11.36 -3.58
CA VAL A 197 -19.69 11.08 -4.52
C VAL A 197 -19.06 12.41 -4.90
N TYR A 198 -17.78 12.59 -4.59
CA TYR A 198 -17.08 13.82 -4.94
C TYR A 198 -16.16 13.61 -6.15
N THR A 199 -16.28 14.51 -7.13
CA THR A 199 -15.41 14.56 -8.30
C THR A 199 -14.84 15.96 -8.47
N SER A 200 -13.52 16.06 -8.54
CA SER A 200 -12.82 17.31 -8.82
C SER A 200 -13.28 17.88 -10.18
N SER A 201 -13.47 19.20 -10.26
CA SER A 201 -13.74 19.86 -11.54
C SER A 201 -12.59 19.73 -12.57
N PHE A 202 -11.40 19.35 -12.11
CA PHE A 202 -10.23 19.08 -12.95
C PHE A 202 -10.18 17.64 -13.48
N ALA A 203 -11.06 16.75 -13.01
CA ALA A 203 -11.10 15.39 -13.52
C ALA A 203 -11.51 15.36 -14.98
N GLY A 204 -10.83 14.58 -15.80
CA GLY A 204 -11.09 14.48 -17.23
C GLY A 204 -12.52 14.03 -17.59
N PHE A 205 -13.21 13.40 -16.63
CA PHE A 205 -14.61 12.99 -16.78
C PHE A 205 -15.61 13.89 -16.01
N ALA A 206 -15.16 14.99 -15.41
CA ALA A 206 -16.02 15.85 -14.58
C ALA A 206 -17.24 16.38 -15.33
N SER A 207 -17.10 16.69 -16.63
CA SER A 207 -18.20 17.16 -17.50
C SER A 207 -19.07 16.03 -18.10
N THR A 208 -18.74 14.76 -17.82
CA THR A 208 -19.55 13.62 -18.26
C THR A 208 -20.83 13.55 -17.44
N ALA A 209 -21.98 13.38 -18.10
CA ALA A 209 -23.24 13.16 -17.40
C ALA A 209 -23.20 11.83 -16.65
N TYR A 210 -23.70 11.82 -15.42
CA TYR A 210 -23.90 10.56 -14.70
C TYR A 210 -25.17 9.85 -15.19
N PRO A 211 -25.24 8.50 -15.14
CA PRO A 211 -26.44 7.76 -15.51
C PRO A 211 -27.54 8.01 -14.45
N THR A 212 -28.65 8.63 -14.88
CA THR A 212 -29.76 8.99 -13.97
C THR A 212 -30.50 7.79 -13.38
N ASN A 213 -30.33 6.62 -13.99
CA ASN A 213 -30.87 5.33 -13.55
C ASN A 213 -29.78 4.38 -13.07
N ALA A 214 -28.66 4.92 -12.56
CA ALA A 214 -27.55 4.10 -12.06
C ALA A 214 -28.04 3.05 -11.07
N GLN A 215 -27.59 1.82 -11.28
CA GLN A 215 -27.90 0.71 -10.38
C GLN A 215 -26.81 0.50 -9.33
N TRP A 216 -25.59 0.93 -9.64
CA TRP A 216 -24.45 0.80 -8.73
C TRP A 216 -23.41 1.91 -8.97
N VAL A 217 -22.64 2.18 -7.91
CA VAL A 217 -21.43 3.03 -7.95
C VAL A 217 -20.32 2.34 -7.20
N THR A 218 -19.13 2.30 -7.79
CA THR A 218 -17.90 1.80 -7.16
C THR A 218 -16.94 2.96 -6.92
N GLY A 219 -16.26 2.99 -5.77
CA GLY A 219 -15.26 4.00 -5.47
C GLY A 219 -14.51 3.69 -4.18
N TYR A 220 -13.56 4.52 -3.82
CA TYR A 220 -12.88 4.42 -2.54
C TYR A 220 -13.36 5.51 -1.57
N LEU A 221 -13.40 5.17 -0.28
CA LEU A 221 -13.86 6.11 0.75
C LEU A 221 -12.76 7.13 1.05
N SER A 222 -13.10 8.40 0.93
CA SER A 222 -12.17 9.52 1.09
C SER A 222 -12.89 10.71 1.74
N PRO A 223 -12.79 10.89 3.06
CA PRO A 223 -13.48 11.97 3.76
C PRO A 223 -12.91 13.34 3.37
N PHE A 224 -13.72 14.36 3.57
CA PHE A 224 -13.30 15.75 3.49
C PHE A 224 -13.88 16.53 4.69
N ASN A 225 -13.02 16.91 5.61
CA ASN A 225 -13.40 17.39 6.94
C ASN A 225 -14.30 16.36 7.64
N THR A 226 -15.52 16.73 7.97
CA THR A 226 -16.53 15.84 8.57
C THR A 226 -17.44 15.16 7.56
N THR A 227 -17.28 15.48 6.27
CA THR A 227 -18.13 14.91 5.22
C THR A 227 -17.60 13.55 4.76
N LYS A 228 -18.41 12.53 4.93
CA LYS A 228 -18.16 11.19 4.38
C LYS A 228 -18.37 11.22 2.88
N GLN A 229 -17.35 10.84 2.12
CA GLN A 229 -17.38 10.88 0.66
C GLN A 229 -16.88 9.58 0.05
N LEU A 230 -17.39 9.30 -1.14
CA LEU A 230 -16.87 8.31 -2.07
C LEU A 230 -16.17 9.05 -3.22
N ALA A 231 -14.98 8.63 -3.59
CA ALA A 231 -14.30 9.11 -4.79
C ALA A 231 -14.30 8.02 -5.86
N ILE A 232 -14.87 8.32 -7.02
CA ILE A 232 -14.84 7.45 -8.20
C ILE A 232 -13.54 7.66 -8.98
N ARG A 233 -13.08 6.61 -9.67
CA ARG A 233 -11.84 6.65 -10.45
C ARG A 233 -12.08 7.16 -11.87
N SER A 234 -13.27 6.88 -12.40
CA SER A 234 -13.72 7.32 -13.70
C SER A 234 -15.25 7.30 -13.79
N ALA A 235 -15.83 7.82 -14.88
CA ALA A 235 -17.27 7.72 -15.13
C ALA A 235 -17.76 6.26 -15.26
N ALA A 236 -16.90 5.32 -15.61
CA ALA A 236 -17.23 3.89 -15.71
C ALA A 236 -17.39 3.19 -14.34
N ASP A 237 -17.12 3.89 -13.25
CA ASP A 237 -17.36 3.37 -11.88
C ASP A 237 -18.85 3.46 -11.48
N ALA A 238 -19.74 3.80 -12.39
CA ALA A 238 -21.19 3.85 -12.18
C ALA A 238 -21.96 3.35 -13.41
N ASN A 239 -23.07 2.64 -13.17
CA ASN A 239 -23.98 2.17 -14.23
C ASN A 239 -25.38 1.88 -13.66
#